data_4d615d7a40672d1a0bb98ea4d110bb4f
#
_entry.id   4d615d7a40672d1a0bb98ea4d110bb4f
#
_cell.length_a   1.000
_cell.length_b   1.000
_cell.length_c   1.000
_cell.angle_alpha   90.00
_cell.angle_beta   90.00
_cell.angle_gamma   90.00
#
_symmetry.space_group_name_H-M   'P 1'
#
loop_
_entity.id
_entity.type
_entity.pdbx_description
1 polymer ?
#
loop_
_entity_poly.entity_id
_entity_poly.type
_entity_poly.pdbx_seq_one_letter_code
_entity_poly.pdbx_strand_id
1 'polypeptide(L)'
;MRLRKTNPGDLPQLKALWALGFGDTEQEIEAFFAISYPTATGFCAEEDGKVIAAAYALPQELAWDEKSCRSAYLYAVTTHPDFRRRGICAKLLAYAEKELKKRYFDCLILVPATDALRAYYETMGFCTQKSDFLDDGPAPEARGVCEELTPVDYAG
;
A
#
# COMPACT_ATOMS: atom_id res chain seq x y z
N MET A 1 9.90 -14.88 -11.15
CA MET A 1 9.44 -13.76 -10.31
C MET A 1 10.12 -13.83 -8.95
N ARG A 2 10.67 -12.73 -8.48
CA ARG A 2 11.38 -12.58 -7.20
C ARG A 2 10.67 -11.51 -6.35
N LEU A 3 10.41 -11.82 -5.08
CA LEU A 3 9.88 -10.86 -4.09
C LEU A 3 11.03 -10.33 -3.25
N ARG A 4 11.12 -9.03 -3.09
CA ARG A 4 12.20 -8.38 -2.33
C ARG A 4 11.81 -7.00 -1.81
N LYS A 5 12.61 -6.44 -0.92
CA LYS A 5 12.54 -5.01 -0.60
C LYS A 5 13.04 -4.20 -1.78
N THR A 6 12.51 -3.01 -1.91
CA THR A 6 12.99 -2.03 -2.88
C THR A 6 14.37 -1.49 -2.49
N ASN A 7 15.10 -0.99 -3.47
CA ASN A 7 16.37 -0.32 -3.29
C ASN A 7 16.41 0.98 -4.11
N PRO A 8 17.37 1.88 -3.88
CA PRO A 8 17.42 3.16 -4.59
C PRO A 8 17.45 3.07 -6.11
N GLY A 9 18.02 1.99 -6.66
CA GLY A 9 18.07 1.75 -8.11
C GLY A 9 16.72 1.45 -8.74
N ASP A 10 15.72 1.10 -7.92
CA ASP A 10 14.36 0.80 -8.40
C ASP A 10 13.53 2.06 -8.64
N LEU A 11 13.93 3.23 -8.11
CA LEU A 11 13.12 4.44 -8.11
C LEU A 11 12.51 4.79 -9.48
N PRO A 12 13.22 4.74 -10.59
CA PRO A 12 12.63 5.05 -11.90
C PRO A 12 11.48 4.10 -12.26
N GLN A 13 11.65 2.80 -11.98
CA GLN A 13 10.64 1.78 -12.27
C GLN A 13 9.43 1.88 -11.31
N LEU A 14 9.68 2.20 -10.02
CA LEU A 14 8.63 2.40 -9.03
C LEU A 14 7.74 3.59 -9.38
N LYS A 15 8.34 4.71 -9.80
CA LYS A 15 7.60 5.91 -10.24
C LYS A 15 6.78 5.63 -11.51
N ALA A 16 7.37 4.95 -12.49
CA ALA A 16 6.67 4.56 -13.70
C ALA A 16 5.50 3.61 -13.41
N LEU A 17 5.71 2.63 -12.52
CA LEU A 17 4.65 1.72 -12.10
C LEU A 17 3.52 2.44 -11.37
N TRP A 18 3.85 3.41 -10.52
CA TRP A 18 2.88 4.25 -9.83
C TRP A 18 2.02 5.04 -10.82
N ALA A 19 2.64 5.73 -11.78
CA ALA A 19 1.93 6.49 -12.81
C ALA A 19 0.94 5.59 -13.59
N LEU A 20 1.33 4.36 -13.90
CA LEU A 20 0.46 3.38 -14.57
C LEU A 20 -0.69 2.90 -13.67
N GLY A 21 -0.47 2.84 -12.37
CA GLY A 21 -1.44 2.30 -11.41
C GLY A 21 -2.49 3.30 -10.96
N PHE A 22 -2.12 4.54 -10.74
CA PHE A 22 -2.95 5.54 -10.07
C PHE A 22 -3.32 6.74 -10.94
N GLY A 23 -2.55 7.02 -11.97
CA GLY A 23 -2.80 8.18 -12.83
C GLY A 23 -2.44 9.53 -12.18
N ASP A 24 -1.70 9.50 -11.06
CA ASP A 24 -1.22 10.70 -10.38
C ASP A 24 -0.26 11.49 -11.26
N THR A 25 -0.17 12.78 -11.00
CA THR A 25 0.77 13.66 -11.68
C THR A 25 2.21 13.36 -11.27
N GLU A 26 3.17 13.68 -12.14
CA GLU A 26 4.58 13.54 -11.83
C GLU A 26 4.97 14.27 -10.53
N GLN A 27 4.38 15.44 -10.27
CA GLN A 27 4.63 16.22 -9.07
C GLN A 27 4.17 15.50 -7.80
N GLU A 28 3.02 14.85 -7.81
CA GLU A 28 2.49 14.08 -6.68
C GLU A 28 3.35 12.83 -6.41
N ILE A 29 3.75 12.14 -7.47
CA ILE A 29 4.65 11.00 -7.39
C ILE A 29 6.00 11.41 -6.79
N GLU A 30 6.61 12.49 -7.30
CA GLU A 30 7.86 13.02 -6.78
C GLU A 30 7.75 13.41 -5.30
N ALA A 31 6.64 14.04 -4.90
CA ALA A 31 6.39 14.43 -3.52
C ALA A 31 6.37 13.22 -2.58
N PHE A 32 5.68 12.13 -2.97
CA PHE A 32 5.70 10.90 -2.17
C PHE A 32 7.11 10.33 -2.02
N PHE A 33 7.84 10.19 -3.12
CA PHE A 33 9.17 9.60 -3.09
C PHE A 33 10.21 10.48 -2.36
N ALA A 34 10.00 11.79 -2.31
CA ALA A 34 10.85 12.71 -1.57
C ALA A 34 10.52 12.74 -0.07
N ILE A 35 9.24 12.67 0.31
CA ILE A 35 8.79 12.94 1.69
C ILE A 35 8.51 11.65 2.45
N SER A 36 7.70 10.75 1.88
CA SER A 36 7.18 9.58 2.59
C SER A 36 8.03 8.32 2.39
N TYR A 37 8.52 8.10 1.18
CA TYR A 37 9.31 6.92 0.85
C TYR A 37 10.56 6.72 1.71
N PRO A 38 11.32 7.76 2.14
CA PRO A 38 12.48 7.58 3.00
C PRO A 38 12.17 6.92 4.35
N THR A 39 10.95 7.06 4.85
CA THR A 39 10.50 6.43 6.11
C THR A 39 9.77 5.12 5.88
N ALA A 40 9.32 4.87 4.67
CA ALA A 40 8.61 3.66 4.30
C ALA A 40 9.53 2.44 4.15
N THR A 41 8.96 1.26 4.24
CA THR A 41 9.58 0.04 3.75
C THR A 41 8.92 -0.33 2.42
N GLY A 42 9.62 -0.14 1.32
CA GLY A 42 9.13 -0.54 0.00
C GLY A 42 9.34 -2.04 -0.23
N PHE A 43 8.37 -2.65 -0.88
CA PHE A 43 8.39 -4.04 -1.35
C PHE A 43 8.07 -4.10 -2.83
N CYS A 44 8.69 -5.01 -3.55
CA CYS A 44 8.42 -5.20 -4.97
C CYS A 44 8.46 -6.67 -5.39
N ALA A 45 7.73 -6.95 -6.45
CA ALA A 45 7.88 -8.15 -7.25
C ALA A 45 8.66 -7.80 -8.52
N GLU A 46 9.70 -8.57 -8.80
CA GLU A 46 10.56 -8.41 -9.97
C GLU A 46 10.48 -9.64 -10.85
N GLU A 47 10.36 -9.44 -12.14
CA GLU A 47 10.44 -10.50 -13.16
C GLU A 47 11.30 -10.01 -14.31
N ASP A 48 12.35 -10.75 -14.67
CA ASP A 48 13.31 -10.44 -15.74
C ASP A 48 13.89 -9.00 -15.66
N GLY A 49 14.24 -8.57 -14.45
CA GLY A 49 14.82 -7.25 -14.19
C GLY A 49 13.81 -6.10 -14.19
N LYS A 50 12.51 -6.39 -14.31
CA LYS A 50 11.44 -5.39 -14.26
C LYS A 50 10.67 -5.47 -12.95
N VAL A 51 10.39 -4.32 -12.35
CA VAL A 51 9.46 -4.21 -11.23
C VAL A 51 8.04 -4.28 -11.77
N ILE A 52 7.34 -5.35 -11.44
CA ILE A 52 5.98 -5.63 -11.93
C ILE A 52 4.88 -5.41 -10.90
N ALA A 53 5.24 -5.28 -9.62
CA ALA A 53 4.32 -4.89 -8.55
C ALA A 53 5.11 -4.21 -7.44
N ALA A 54 4.45 -3.31 -6.72
CA ALA A 54 5.04 -2.62 -5.57
C ALA A 54 3.99 -2.36 -4.48
N ALA A 55 4.47 -2.22 -3.23
CA ALA A 55 3.70 -1.80 -2.08
C ALA A 55 4.64 -1.08 -1.11
N TYR A 56 4.11 -0.08 -0.40
CA TYR A 56 4.88 0.72 0.55
C TYR A 56 4.25 0.62 1.94
N ALA A 57 5.04 0.22 2.92
CA ALA A 57 4.62 0.12 4.30
C ALA A 57 5.11 1.35 5.07
N LEU A 58 4.21 2.23 5.42
CA LEU A 58 4.46 3.42 6.23
C LEU A 58 4.28 3.05 7.70
N PRO A 59 5.30 3.27 8.55
CA PRO A 59 5.17 2.97 9.97
C PRO A 59 4.17 3.90 10.63
N GLN A 60 3.27 3.33 11.40
CA GLN A 60 2.26 4.04 12.17
C GLN A 60 2.09 3.41 13.55
N GLU A 61 1.53 4.17 14.48
CA GLU A 61 1.03 3.67 15.74
C GLU A 61 -0.50 3.75 15.74
N LEU A 62 -1.14 2.61 15.97
CA LEU A 62 -2.57 2.57 16.23
C LEU A 62 -2.79 2.62 17.73
N ALA A 63 -3.62 3.56 18.17
CA ALA A 63 -4.02 3.68 19.55
C ALA A 63 -5.56 3.55 19.66
N TRP A 64 -6.02 2.78 20.62
CA TRP A 64 -7.43 2.68 20.96
C TRP A 64 -7.57 2.44 22.46
N ASP A 65 -8.46 3.18 23.09
CA ASP A 65 -8.56 3.25 24.53
C ASP A 65 -7.20 3.58 25.18
N GLU A 66 -6.71 2.76 26.07
CA GLU A 66 -5.38 2.92 26.70
C GLU A 66 -4.31 2.00 26.08
N LYS A 67 -4.59 1.41 24.92
CA LYS A 67 -3.70 0.47 24.23
C LYS A 67 -3.16 1.09 22.95
N SER A 68 -1.96 0.71 22.61
CA SER A 68 -1.38 1.01 21.28
C SER A 68 -0.68 -0.21 20.71
N CYS A 69 -0.57 -0.26 19.40
CA CYS A 69 0.24 -1.24 18.71
C CYS A 69 1.01 -0.58 17.54
N ARG A 70 2.15 -1.16 17.25
CA ARG A 70 2.96 -0.74 16.12
C ARG A 70 2.38 -1.32 14.84
N SER A 71 1.89 -0.47 13.98
CA SER A 71 1.26 -0.85 12.72
C SER A 71 2.04 -0.36 11.50
N ALA A 72 1.80 -0.99 10.37
CA ALA A 72 2.28 -0.51 9.08
C ALA A 72 1.10 -0.26 8.16
N TYR A 73 0.98 0.97 7.66
CA TYR A 73 -0.01 1.32 6.66
C TYR A 73 0.51 0.97 5.27
N LEU A 74 -0.19 0.03 4.63
CA LEU A 74 0.11 -0.38 3.25
C LEU A 74 -0.47 0.66 2.29
N TYR A 75 0.41 1.34 1.61
CA TYR A 75 0.09 2.44 0.72
C TYR A 75 0.50 2.11 -0.72
N ALA A 76 -0.26 2.64 -1.69
CA ALA A 76 0.00 2.53 -3.11
C ALA A 76 0.36 1.10 -3.57
N VAL A 77 -0.44 0.12 -3.14
CA VAL A 77 -0.31 -1.26 -3.59
C VAL A 77 -0.70 -1.34 -5.06
N THR A 78 0.23 -1.70 -5.93
CA THR A 78 -0.02 -1.74 -7.37
C THR A 78 0.62 -2.93 -8.05
N THR A 79 -0.02 -3.41 -9.13
CA THR A 79 0.51 -4.42 -10.04
C THR A 79 0.38 -3.91 -11.47
N HIS A 80 1.46 -4.05 -12.24
CA HIS A 80 1.49 -3.65 -13.65
C HIS A 80 0.33 -4.32 -14.42
N PRO A 81 -0.41 -3.59 -15.26
CA PRO A 81 -1.59 -4.11 -15.95
C PRO A 81 -1.40 -5.46 -16.63
N ASP A 82 -0.31 -5.66 -17.34
CA ASP A 82 0.00 -6.89 -18.09
C ASP A 82 0.29 -8.11 -17.17
N PHE A 83 0.46 -7.86 -15.88
CA PHE A 83 0.80 -8.89 -14.88
C PHE A 83 -0.31 -9.13 -13.86
N ARG A 84 -1.46 -8.48 -14.02
CA ARG A 84 -2.64 -8.68 -13.17
C ARG A 84 -3.22 -10.08 -13.32
N ARG A 85 -4.08 -10.47 -12.38
CA ARG A 85 -4.75 -11.78 -12.32
C ARG A 85 -3.81 -12.99 -12.20
N ARG A 86 -2.55 -12.77 -11.79
CA ARG A 86 -1.53 -13.81 -11.58
C ARG A 86 -1.24 -14.06 -10.09
N GLY A 87 -2.05 -13.49 -9.19
CA GLY A 87 -1.88 -13.59 -7.74
C GLY A 87 -0.64 -12.90 -7.20
N ILE A 88 -0.05 -11.97 -7.96
CA ILE A 88 1.22 -11.30 -7.59
C ILE A 88 1.01 -10.40 -6.39
N CYS A 89 -0.08 -9.63 -6.36
CA CYS A 89 -0.41 -8.76 -5.23
C CYS A 89 -0.49 -9.55 -3.92
N ALA A 90 -1.25 -10.64 -3.88
CA ALA A 90 -1.38 -11.47 -2.68
C ALA A 90 -0.03 -12.03 -2.22
N LYS A 91 0.81 -12.50 -3.15
CA LYS A 91 2.16 -12.99 -2.82
C LYS A 91 3.06 -11.86 -2.29
N LEU A 92 2.96 -10.66 -2.87
CA LEU A 92 3.73 -9.50 -2.43
C LEU A 92 3.32 -9.07 -1.02
N LEU A 93 2.03 -8.99 -0.72
CA LEU A 93 1.53 -8.62 0.59
C LEU A 93 1.87 -9.66 1.65
N ALA A 94 1.77 -10.96 1.35
CA ALA A 94 2.21 -12.03 2.25
C ALA A 94 3.72 -11.96 2.54
N TYR A 95 4.52 -11.62 1.54
CA TYR A 95 5.96 -11.37 1.74
C TYR A 95 6.21 -10.14 2.61
N ALA A 96 5.52 -9.04 2.36
CA ALA A 96 5.63 -7.83 3.14
C ALA A 96 5.25 -8.06 4.61
N GLU A 97 4.14 -8.76 4.87
CA GLU A 97 3.72 -9.16 6.21
C GLU A 97 4.82 -9.93 6.94
N LYS A 98 5.36 -10.96 6.31
CA LYS A 98 6.44 -11.78 6.89
C LYS A 98 7.67 -10.94 7.25
N GLU A 99 8.07 -10.00 6.38
CA GLU A 99 9.24 -9.15 6.61
C GLU A 99 8.97 -8.08 7.69
N LEU A 100 7.77 -7.53 7.76
CA LEU A 100 7.37 -6.55 8.77
C LEU A 100 7.22 -7.21 10.15
N LYS A 101 6.69 -8.42 10.21
CA LYS A 101 6.62 -9.22 11.45
C LYS A 101 7.98 -9.42 12.11
N LYS A 102 9.03 -9.65 11.30
CA LYS A 102 10.43 -9.74 11.81
C LYS A 102 10.93 -8.43 12.41
N ARG A 103 10.30 -7.31 12.10
CA ARG A 103 10.63 -5.98 12.61
C ARG A 103 9.69 -5.51 13.71
N TYR A 104 8.95 -6.45 14.32
CA TYR A 104 8.03 -6.20 15.43
C TYR A 104 6.88 -5.24 15.08
N PHE A 105 6.35 -5.34 13.88
CA PHE A 105 5.05 -4.78 13.57
C PHE A 105 3.97 -5.77 13.99
N ASP A 106 2.96 -5.27 14.69
CA ASP A 106 1.89 -6.08 15.25
C ASP A 106 0.77 -6.32 14.24
N CYS A 107 0.50 -5.33 13.37
CA CYS A 107 -0.52 -5.43 12.36
C CYS A 107 -0.22 -4.62 11.10
N LEU A 108 -0.90 -4.99 10.03
CA LEU A 108 -0.96 -4.23 8.77
C LEU A 108 -2.33 -3.61 8.63
N ILE A 109 -2.37 -2.37 8.17
CA ILE A 109 -3.60 -1.65 7.86
C ILE A 109 -3.57 -1.16 6.43
N LEU A 110 -4.73 -1.10 5.80
CA LEU A 110 -4.91 -0.48 4.49
C LEU A 110 -6.32 0.08 4.38
N VAL A 111 -6.50 1.01 3.47
CA VAL A 111 -7.81 1.58 3.13
C VAL A 111 -8.13 1.16 1.69
N PRO A 112 -9.10 0.26 1.50
CA PRO A 112 -9.52 -0.15 0.16
C PRO A 112 -10.34 0.97 -0.49
N ALA A 113 -10.01 1.32 -1.73
CA ALA A 113 -10.70 2.38 -2.45
C ALA A 113 -12.12 1.99 -2.92
N THR A 114 -12.43 0.70 -2.98
CA THR A 114 -13.73 0.18 -3.42
C THR A 114 -14.14 -1.03 -2.59
N ASP A 115 -15.44 -1.34 -2.57
CA ASP A 115 -15.95 -2.54 -1.92
C ASP A 115 -15.42 -3.84 -2.56
N ALA A 116 -15.18 -3.83 -3.86
CA ALA A 116 -14.56 -4.96 -4.55
C ALA A 116 -13.14 -5.22 -4.06
N LEU A 117 -12.36 -4.16 -3.81
CA LEU A 117 -11.03 -4.27 -3.20
C LEU A 117 -11.10 -4.71 -1.74
N ARG A 118 -12.10 -4.24 -0.98
CA ARG A 118 -12.31 -4.72 0.38
C ARG A 118 -12.52 -6.23 0.39
N ALA A 119 -13.45 -6.73 -0.42
CA ALA A 119 -13.68 -8.16 -0.55
C ALA A 119 -12.42 -8.93 -0.97
N TYR A 120 -11.63 -8.35 -1.88
CA TYR A 120 -10.36 -8.95 -2.30
C TYR A 120 -9.36 -9.04 -1.16
N TYR A 121 -9.17 -7.99 -0.36
CA TYR A 121 -8.27 -8.02 0.79
C TYR A 121 -8.76 -8.96 1.90
N GLU A 122 -10.07 -9.09 2.08
CA GLU A 122 -10.64 -10.06 3.02
C GLU A 122 -10.26 -11.50 2.64
N THR A 123 -10.15 -11.84 1.35
CA THR A 123 -9.64 -13.16 0.92
C THR A 123 -8.19 -13.41 1.32
N MET A 124 -7.43 -12.36 1.64
CA MET A 124 -6.05 -12.43 2.11
C MET A 124 -5.91 -12.38 3.63
N GLY A 125 -7.03 -12.40 4.36
CA GLY A 125 -7.06 -12.41 5.83
C GLY A 125 -7.16 -11.03 6.49
N PHE A 126 -7.36 -9.95 5.71
CA PHE A 126 -7.69 -8.65 6.27
C PHE A 126 -9.12 -8.67 6.83
N CYS A 127 -9.33 -8.01 7.96
CA CYS A 127 -10.64 -7.85 8.56
C CYS A 127 -11.08 -6.38 8.47
N THR A 128 -12.32 -6.16 8.04
CA THR A 128 -12.89 -4.82 8.06
C THR A 128 -13.14 -4.39 9.50
N GLN A 129 -12.52 -3.29 9.90
CA GLN A 129 -12.85 -2.59 11.13
C GLN A 129 -13.74 -1.39 10.79
N LYS A 130 -14.90 -1.30 11.43
CA LYS A 130 -15.67 -0.07 11.42
C LYS A 130 -15.02 0.84 12.46
N SER A 131 -14.45 1.95 12.00
CA SER A 131 -14.01 2.98 12.92
C SER A 131 -15.22 3.81 13.31
N ASP A 132 -15.65 3.73 14.54
CA ASP A 132 -16.63 4.66 15.13
C ASP A 132 -16.00 6.05 15.37
N PHE A 133 -14.81 6.27 14.85
CA PHE A 133 -13.99 7.46 15.11
C PHE A 133 -14.42 8.73 14.36
N LEU A 134 -15.49 8.71 13.59
CA LEU A 134 -15.86 9.83 12.72
C LEU A 134 -17.25 10.41 13.00
N ASP A 135 -17.84 10.18 14.16
CA ASP A 135 -19.20 10.69 14.43
C ASP A 135 -19.24 11.93 15.33
N ASP A 136 -18.13 12.52 15.74
CA ASP A 136 -18.08 13.68 16.62
C ASP A 136 -17.56 14.95 15.98
N GLY A 137 -18.07 15.32 14.83
CA GLY A 137 -17.80 16.64 14.26
C GLY A 137 -17.91 16.70 12.74
N PRO A 138 -18.06 17.91 12.16
CA PRO A 138 -17.93 18.06 10.72
C PRO A 138 -16.55 17.52 10.35
N ALA A 139 -16.54 16.55 9.44
CA ALA A 139 -15.29 16.03 8.89
C ALA A 139 -14.39 17.23 8.54
N PRO A 140 -13.14 17.28 9.04
CA PRO A 140 -12.22 18.26 8.52
C PRO A 140 -12.25 18.09 7.01
N GLU A 141 -12.45 19.17 6.28
CA GLU A 141 -12.39 19.14 4.81
C GLU A 141 -11.14 18.33 4.49
N ALA A 142 -11.34 17.12 3.98
CA ALA A 142 -10.25 16.23 3.66
C ALA A 142 -9.48 16.86 2.50
N ARG A 143 -8.57 17.75 2.83
CA ARG A 143 -7.47 18.14 1.96
C ARG A 143 -6.44 17.03 2.01
N GLY A 144 -6.84 15.88 1.59
CA GLY A 144 -5.95 14.73 1.65
C GLY A 144 -6.19 13.86 0.46
N VAL A 145 -5.18 13.71 -0.25
CA VAL A 145 -4.79 12.76 -1.29
C VAL A 145 -5.43 11.34 -1.20
N CYS A 146 -6.16 11.01 -0.14
CA CYS A 146 -6.78 9.71 0.04
C CYS A 146 -8.11 9.48 -0.70
N GLU A 147 -8.81 10.51 -1.16
CA GLU A 147 -10.09 10.35 -1.84
C GLU A 147 -9.97 10.19 -3.36
N GLU A 148 -8.85 10.57 -3.97
CA GLU A 148 -8.65 10.53 -5.42
C GLU A 148 -7.82 9.35 -5.93
N LEU A 149 -7.28 8.53 -5.07
CA LEU A 149 -6.62 7.31 -5.48
C LEU A 149 -7.67 6.25 -5.83
N THR A 150 -8.26 6.38 -7.00
CA THR A 150 -9.02 5.30 -7.62
C THR A 150 -8.01 4.27 -8.13
N PRO A 151 -7.80 3.15 -7.42
CA PRO A 151 -6.97 2.09 -7.96
C PRO A 151 -7.67 1.51 -9.17
N VAL A 152 -7.11 1.74 -10.32
CA VAL A 152 -7.56 1.08 -11.54
C VAL A 152 -7.22 -0.41 -11.40
N ASP A 153 -8.22 -1.23 -11.13
CA ASP A 153 -8.16 -2.70 -11.14
C ASP A 153 -7.04 -3.37 -10.31
N TYR A 154 -7.18 -3.32 -8.99
CA TYR A 154 -6.39 -4.21 -8.12
C TYR A 154 -6.96 -5.63 -8.01
N ALA A 155 -8.16 -5.87 -8.52
CA ALA A 155 -8.78 -7.18 -8.57
C ALA A 155 -8.14 -8.02 -9.67
N GLY A 156 -7.05 -8.65 -9.35
CA GLY A 156 -6.42 -9.55 -10.29
C GLY A 156 -5.40 -10.43 -9.66
#